data_55cc338640bbafcafb8922e8df04e128
#
_entry.id   55cc338640bbafcafb8922e8df04e128
#
_cell.length_a   1.000
_cell.length_b   1.000
_cell.length_c   1.000
_cell.angle_alpha   90.00
_cell.angle_beta   90.00
_cell.angle_gamma   90.00
#
_symmetry.space_group_name_H-M   'P 1'
#
loop_
_entity.id
_entity.type
_entity.pdbx_description
1 polymer ?
#
loop_
_entity_poly.entity_id
_entity_poly.type
_entity_poly.pdbx_seq_one_letter_code
_entity_poly.pdbx_strand_id
1 'polypeptide(L)'
;PGASAEEAFAHMVAVLAPLEDPHVSLVDPATQRSFSGGAVPRIVSQALAGLPADADDDAQAAALAATVDTIVRAREGYLDAPAETPIPRVLSAGTVGGRTGYIALDALQLRASLDFPDQADTLAAALDQVLAPLHDLPALILDLRANGGGSDRLSVAVAQRFATRALRVKKRVYEGGKLLDPRTIEVPADAHAYRGELVILTSDLTVSAAEVLTLLLAGRPRTRRLGDTTAGAFSDALYKTLPNGWLVTLSNERYEDEAGHSYEAEGLAPDVPTPAYSLVQLEAGHDAALEAALALVAR
;
A
#
# COMPACT_ATOMS: atom_id res chain seq x y z
N PRO A 1 -20.21 -33.87 -22.42
CA PRO A 1 -20.82 -32.58 -22.68
C PRO A 1 -20.08 -31.59 -21.81
N GLY A 2 -19.31 -30.66 -22.42
CA GLY A 2 -18.52 -29.69 -21.70
C GLY A 2 -19.42 -28.64 -21.07
N ALA A 3 -18.99 -28.09 -19.91
CA ALA A 3 -19.61 -26.93 -19.31
C ALA A 3 -19.59 -25.74 -20.31
N SER A 4 -20.61 -24.90 -20.27
CA SER A 4 -20.62 -23.65 -21.03
C SER A 4 -19.45 -22.73 -20.51
N ALA A 5 -19.05 -21.74 -21.30
CA ALA A 5 -18.03 -20.79 -20.88
C ALA A 5 -18.44 -20.05 -19.57
N GLU A 6 -19.74 -19.81 -19.40
CA GLU A 6 -20.29 -19.20 -18.21
C GLU A 6 -20.16 -20.09 -16.97
N GLU A 7 -20.57 -21.37 -17.09
CA GLU A 7 -20.41 -22.36 -16.02
C GLU A 7 -18.94 -22.60 -15.68
N ALA A 8 -18.07 -22.66 -16.70
CA ALA A 8 -16.64 -22.81 -16.49
C ALA A 8 -16.04 -21.62 -15.75
N PHE A 9 -16.43 -20.36 -16.07
CA PHE A 9 -16.00 -19.17 -15.36
C PHE A 9 -16.46 -19.20 -13.89
N ALA A 10 -17.73 -19.50 -13.66
CA ALA A 10 -18.28 -19.62 -12.30
C ALA A 10 -17.57 -20.69 -11.46
N HIS A 11 -17.24 -21.84 -12.06
CA HIS A 11 -16.47 -22.88 -11.39
C HIS A 11 -15.05 -22.42 -11.04
N MET A 12 -14.37 -21.70 -11.93
CA MET A 12 -13.04 -21.14 -11.65
C MET A 12 -13.10 -20.11 -10.51
N VAL A 13 -14.10 -19.21 -10.53
CA VAL A 13 -14.32 -18.26 -9.43
C VAL A 13 -14.54 -18.98 -8.10
N ALA A 14 -15.35 -20.06 -8.09
CA ALA A 14 -15.59 -20.83 -6.87
C ALA A 14 -14.31 -21.49 -6.31
N VAL A 15 -13.32 -21.78 -7.16
CA VAL A 15 -12.01 -22.30 -6.74
C VAL A 15 -11.09 -21.17 -6.23
N LEU A 16 -11.15 -20.00 -6.85
CA LEU A 16 -10.23 -18.88 -6.54
C LEU A 16 -10.69 -18.03 -5.35
N ALA A 17 -12.01 -17.83 -5.21
CA ALA A 17 -12.57 -16.96 -4.17
C ALA A 17 -12.13 -17.30 -2.74
N PRO A 18 -12.01 -18.60 -2.34
CA PRO A 18 -11.55 -18.95 -1.00
C PRO A 18 -10.09 -18.57 -0.68
N LEU A 19 -9.30 -18.13 -1.66
CA LEU A 19 -7.94 -17.66 -1.44
C LEU A 19 -7.90 -16.30 -0.76
N GLU A 20 -8.96 -15.51 -0.87
CA GLU A 20 -9.12 -14.19 -0.22
C GLU A 20 -7.93 -13.24 -0.43
N ASP A 21 -7.27 -13.35 -1.58
CA ASP A 21 -6.04 -12.64 -1.93
C ASP A 21 -6.33 -11.60 -3.02
N PRO A 22 -6.06 -10.30 -2.81
CA PRO A 22 -6.29 -9.24 -3.79
C PRO A 22 -5.45 -9.36 -5.08
N HIS A 23 -4.35 -10.14 -5.08
CA HIS A 23 -3.59 -10.44 -6.29
C HIS A 23 -4.18 -11.58 -7.11
N VAL A 24 -5.18 -12.31 -6.58
CA VAL A 24 -5.87 -13.35 -7.32
C VAL A 24 -6.95 -12.73 -8.18
N SER A 25 -6.88 -12.95 -9.48
CA SER A 25 -7.92 -12.50 -10.42
C SER A 25 -8.14 -13.51 -11.53
N LEU A 26 -9.30 -13.42 -12.17
CA LEU A 26 -9.65 -14.14 -13.38
C LEU A 26 -10.33 -13.19 -14.35
N VAL A 27 -9.85 -13.12 -15.59
CA VAL A 27 -10.41 -12.25 -16.63
C VAL A 27 -10.69 -13.07 -17.89
N ASP A 28 -11.90 -12.95 -18.42
CA ASP A 28 -12.25 -13.37 -19.76
C ASP A 28 -12.21 -12.14 -20.70
N PRO A 29 -11.16 -11.97 -21.52
CA PRO A 29 -11.04 -10.81 -22.39
C PRO A 29 -12.12 -10.72 -23.47
N ALA A 30 -12.73 -11.84 -23.84
CA ALA A 30 -13.74 -11.88 -24.90
C ALA A 30 -15.09 -11.31 -24.45
N THR A 31 -15.45 -11.51 -23.17
CA THR A 31 -16.73 -11.05 -22.60
C THR A 31 -16.57 -9.90 -21.62
N GLN A 32 -15.35 -9.46 -21.34
CA GLN A 32 -14.98 -8.47 -20.31
C GLN A 32 -15.41 -8.90 -18.88
N ARG A 33 -15.72 -10.18 -18.68
CA ARG A 33 -15.99 -10.70 -17.34
C ARG A 33 -14.71 -10.74 -16.53
N SER A 34 -14.81 -10.30 -15.28
CA SER A 34 -13.67 -10.34 -14.35
C SER A 34 -14.12 -10.82 -12.96
N PHE A 35 -13.15 -11.36 -12.24
CA PHE A 35 -13.22 -11.64 -10.82
C PHE A 35 -11.92 -11.14 -10.20
N SER A 36 -12.03 -10.49 -9.04
CA SER A 36 -10.88 -10.10 -8.19
C SER A 36 -11.10 -10.71 -6.82
N GLY A 37 -10.06 -11.33 -6.29
CA GLY A 37 -10.02 -11.84 -4.93
C GLY A 37 -9.81 -10.73 -3.90
N GLY A 38 -9.70 -11.15 -2.63
CA GLY A 38 -9.49 -10.26 -1.50
C GLY A 38 -10.76 -9.60 -0.98
N ALA A 39 -10.67 -9.07 0.23
CA ALA A 39 -11.73 -8.29 0.84
C ALA A 39 -11.80 -6.90 0.22
N VAL A 40 -13.00 -6.35 0.11
CA VAL A 40 -13.18 -4.94 -0.28
C VAL A 40 -12.72 -4.06 0.88
N PRO A 41 -11.77 -3.15 0.67
CA PRO A 41 -11.29 -2.27 1.71
C PRO A 41 -12.41 -1.44 2.33
N ARG A 42 -12.32 -1.17 3.63
CA ARG A 42 -13.38 -0.53 4.40
C ARG A 42 -13.79 0.83 3.84
N ILE A 43 -12.84 1.68 3.47
CA ILE A 43 -13.14 3.01 2.92
C ILE A 43 -13.81 2.91 1.55
N VAL A 44 -13.46 1.91 0.74
CA VAL A 44 -14.13 1.61 -0.55
C VAL A 44 -15.58 1.19 -0.28
N SER A 45 -15.79 0.29 0.68
CA SER A 45 -17.15 -0.13 1.07
C SER A 45 -17.99 1.06 1.56
N GLN A 46 -17.41 1.99 2.33
CA GLN A 46 -18.10 3.21 2.77
C GLN A 46 -18.43 4.14 1.59
N ALA A 47 -17.50 4.30 0.65
CA ALA A 47 -17.71 5.14 -0.55
C ALA A 47 -18.87 4.64 -1.41
N LEU A 48 -19.00 3.32 -1.54
CA LEU A 48 -20.01 2.69 -2.39
C LEU A 48 -21.35 2.47 -1.68
N ALA A 49 -21.39 2.49 -0.34
CA ALA A 49 -22.61 2.19 0.44
C ALA A 49 -23.77 3.18 0.20
N GLY A 50 -23.49 4.38 -0.29
CA GLY A 50 -24.51 5.38 -0.62
C GLY A 50 -25.08 5.27 -2.05
N LEU A 51 -24.51 4.38 -2.86
CA LEU A 51 -24.95 4.21 -4.25
C LEU A 51 -26.13 3.23 -4.37
N PRO A 52 -27.00 3.39 -5.39
CA PRO A 52 -27.97 2.37 -5.76
C PRO A 52 -27.32 1.02 -6.05
N ALA A 53 -28.03 -0.09 -5.78
CA ALA A 53 -27.48 -1.44 -5.99
C ALA A 53 -27.17 -1.76 -7.46
N ASP A 54 -27.75 -1.01 -8.40
CA ASP A 54 -27.56 -1.09 -9.85
C ASP A 54 -26.70 0.05 -10.40
N ALA A 55 -25.93 0.74 -9.53
CA ALA A 55 -25.01 1.79 -9.96
C ALA A 55 -23.99 1.25 -10.96
N ASP A 56 -23.84 1.95 -12.06
CA ASP A 56 -22.88 1.61 -13.11
C ASP A 56 -21.42 1.91 -12.68
N ASP A 57 -20.48 1.48 -13.50
CA ASP A 57 -19.05 1.64 -13.24
C ASP A 57 -18.63 3.13 -13.16
N ASP A 58 -19.29 4.00 -13.94
CA ASP A 58 -19.01 5.43 -13.93
C ASP A 58 -19.43 6.07 -12.60
N ALA A 59 -20.58 5.70 -12.06
CA ALA A 59 -21.06 6.18 -10.77
C ALA A 59 -20.17 5.67 -9.62
N GLN A 60 -19.73 4.41 -9.67
CA GLN A 60 -18.79 3.85 -8.70
C GLN A 60 -17.43 4.56 -8.77
N ALA A 61 -16.88 4.76 -9.97
CA ALA A 61 -15.64 5.48 -10.16
C ALA A 61 -15.72 6.92 -9.64
N ALA A 62 -16.83 7.62 -9.87
CA ALA A 62 -17.04 8.97 -9.36
C ALA A 62 -17.09 9.02 -7.83
N ALA A 63 -17.75 8.06 -7.17
CA ALA A 63 -17.80 7.96 -5.71
C ALA A 63 -16.41 7.69 -5.10
N LEU A 64 -15.63 6.81 -5.72
CA LEU A 64 -14.25 6.54 -5.30
C LEU A 64 -13.35 7.77 -5.49
N ALA A 65 -13.48 8.48 -6.61
CA ALA A 65 -12.72 9.72 -6.85
C ALA A 65 -13.06 10.80 -5.80
N ALA A 66 -14.34 11.00 -5.49
CA ALA A 66 -14.78 11.93 -4.45
C ALA A 66 -14.25 11.55 -3.06
N THR A 67 -14.15 10.24 -2.78
CA THR A 67 -13.57 9.75 -1.52
C THR A 67 -12.07 10.06 -1.45
N VAL A 68 -11.32 9.86 -2.52
CA VAL A 68 -9.90 10.24 -2.59
C VAL A 68 -9.72 11.73 -2.36
N ASP A 69 -10.53 12.58 -3.00
CA ASP A 69 -10.50 14.03 -2.80
C ASP A 69 -10.82 14.40 -1.34
N THR A 70 -11.71 13.67 -0.68
CA THR A 70 -12.06 13.88 0.73
C THR A 70 -10.88 13.52 1.64
N ILE A 71 -10.20 12.39 1.39
CA ILE A 71 -8.98 11.99 2.12
C ILE A 71 -7.89 13.07 1.96
N VAL A 72 -7.66 13.54 0.73
CA VAL A 72 -6.66 14.57 0.47
C VAL A 72 -6.98 15.87 1.20
N ARG A 73 -8.22 16.36 1.09
CA ARG A 73 -8.64 17.60 1.79
C ARG A 73 -8.53 17.47 3.32
N ALA A 74 -8.93 16.34 3.88
CA ALA A 74 -8.86 16.13 5.31
C ALA A 74 -7.41 16.19 5.82
N ARG A 75 -6.48 15.46 5.19
CA ARG A 75 -5.06 15.47 5.59
C ARG A 75 -4.38 16.83 5.39
N GLU A 76 -4.71 17.55 4.30
CA GLU A 76 -4.17 18.88 4.04
C GLU A 76 -4.63 19.91 5.08
N GLY A 77 -5.80 19.74 5.67
CA GLY A 77 -6.32 20.59 6.74
C GLY A 77 -5.48 20.58 8.02
N TYR A 78 -4.59 19.60 8.21
CA TYR A 78 -3.65 19.54 9.34
C TYR A 78 -2.31 20.22 9.06
N LEU A 79 -1.99 20.48 7.80
CA LEU A 79 -0.69 21.04 7.42
C LEU A 79 -0.60 22.54 7.70
N ASP A 80 0.57 23.01 8.08
CA ASP A 80 0.85 24.43 8.35
C ASP A 80 0.78 25.31 7.09
N ALA A 81 0.95 24.71 5.90
CA ALA A 81 0.90 25.34 4.59
C ALA A 81 0.42 24.32 3.54
N PRO A 82 0.02 24.76 2.33
CA PRO A 82 -0.30 23.83 1.25
C PRO A 82 0.80 22.80 1.05
N ALA A 83 0.41 21.53 0.83
CA ALA A 83 1.36 20.44 0.65
C ALA A 83 2.29 20.67 -0.53
N GLU A 84 3.59 20.39 -0.35
CA GLU A 84 4.50 20.22 -1.47
C GLU A 84 4.19 18.91 -2.16
N THR A 85 3.97 18.92 -3.48
CA THR A 85 3.50 17.75 -4.25
C THR A 85 4.40 17.52 -5.47
N PRO A 86 5.64 17.06 -5.28
CA PRO A 86 6.58 16.87 -6.39
C PRO A 86 6.12 15.81 -7.41
N ILE A 87 5.34 14.82 -6.97
CA ILE A 87 4.72 13.82 -7.83
C ILE A 87 3.22 13.76 -7.50
N PRO A 88 2.36 14.41 -8.31
CA PRO A 88 0.91 14.43 -8.07
C PRO A 88 0.32 13.03 -7.90
N ARG A 89 -0.54 12.85 -6.89
CA ARG A 89 -1.20 11.59 -6.53
C ARG A 89 -0.26 10.46 -6.10
N VAL A 90 1.03 10.73 -5.92
CA VAL A 90 2.01 9.73 -5.44
C VAL A 90 2.70 10.23 -4.18
N LEU A 91 3.23 11.45 -4.20
CA LEU A 91 4.03 11.98 -3.11
C LEU A 91 3.60 13.41 -2.78
N SER A 92 3.19 13.62 -1.55
CA SER A 92 2.96 14.95 -0.99
C SER A 92 3.54 15.06 0.42
N ALA A 93 3.96 16.25 0.82
CA ALA A 93 4.61 16.47 2.10
C ALA A 93 4.33 17.87 2.67
N GLY A 94 4.52 17.99 3.98
CA GLY A 94 4.40 19.25 4.69
C GLY A 94 4.81 19.11 6.15
N THR A 95 4.49 20.11 6.94
CA THR A 95 4.70 20.13 8.39
C THR A 95 3.40 20.31 9.14
N VAL A 96 3.34 19.81 10.35
CA VAL A 96 2.24 19.99 11.29
C VAL A 96 2.78 20.57 12.58
N GLY A 97 2.25 21.74 12.98
CA GLY A 97 2.64 22.47 14.19
C GLY A 97 4.12 22.84 14.22
N GLY A 98 4.75 23.04 13.06
CA GLY A 98 6.15 23.44 12.90
C GLY A 98 7.20 22.42 13.43
N ARG A 99 6.78 21.21 13.85
CA ARG A 99 7.67 20.27 14.54
C ARG A 99 7.53 18.81 14.11
N THR A 100 6.48 18.45 13.40
CA THR A 100 6.25 17.11 12.88
C THR A 100 6.24 17.15 11.36
N GLY A 101 7.10 16.37 10.72
CA GLY A 101 7.04 16.18 9.28
C GLY A 101 5.88 15.25 8.93
N TYR A 102 5.24 15.50 7.81
CA TYR A 102 4.22 14.63 7.24
C TYR A 102 4.55 14.34 5.77
N ILE A 103 4.55 13.07 5.41
CA ILE A 103 4.72 12.60 4.04
C ILE A 103 3.60 11.62 3.75
N ALA A 104 2.77 11.90 2.74
CA ALA A 104 1.88 10.91 2.16
C ALA A 104 2.53 10.32 0.92
N LEU A 105 2.64 9.01 0.90
CA LEU A 105 3.11 8.22 -0.24
C LEU A 105 1.97 7.30 -0.66
N ASP A 106 1.20 7.74 -1.66
CA ASP A 106 -0.06 7.10 -2.05
C ASP A 106 0.13 5.97 -3.09
N ALA A 107 1.34 5.82 -3.67
CA ALA A 107 1.67 4.74 -4.59
C ALA A 107 3.18 4.48 -4.65
N LEU A 108 3.54 3.26 -4.99
CA LEU A 108 4.90 2.84 -5.34
C LEU A 108 4.99 2.50 -6.84
N GLN A 109 4.27 3.27 -7.63
CA GLN A 109 4.22 3.19 -9.09
C GLN A 109 4.01 4.60 -9.65
N LEU A 110 4.90 5.05 -10.54
CA LEU A 110 4.84 6.39 -11.12
C LEU A 110 4.21 6.41 -12.51
N ARG A 111 4.14 5.25 -13.18
CA ARG A 111 3.62 5.07 -14.53
C ARG A 111 2.80 3.79 -14.62
N ALA A 112 2.00 3.66 -15.65
CA ALA A 112 1.15 2.48 -15.87
C ALA A 112 1.93 1.16 -16.02
N SER A 113 3.21 1.21 -16.46
CA SER A 113 4.09 0.04 -16.51
C SER A 113 5.11 0.07 -15.37
N LEU A 114 5.33 -1.08 -14.73
CA LEU A 114 6.35 -1.26 -13.69
C LEU A 114 7.78 -1.38 -14.25
N ASP A 115 7.94 -1.58 -15.56
CA ASP A 115 9.21 -1.91 -16.20
C ASP A 115 10.12 -0.72 -16.53
N PHE A 116 9.75 0.50 -16.10
CA PHE A 116 10.59 1.68 -16.30
C PHE A 116 11.68 1.79 -15.23
N PRO A 117 12.97 1.59 -15.57
CA PRO A 117 14.06 1.55 -14.59
C PRO A 117 14.31 2.87 -13.86
N ASP A 118 13.88 3.99 -14.43
CA ASP A 118 14.06 5.34 -13.90
C ASP A 118 13.04 5.73 -12.80
N GLN A 119 12.02 4.92 -12.56
CA GLN A 119 10.99 5.25 -11.56
C GLN A 119 11.58 5.34 -10.14
N ALA A 120 12.49 4.44 -9.78
CA ALA A 120 13.11 4.44 -8.47
C ALA A 120 13.96 5.70 -8.24
N ASP A 121 14.75 6.11 -9.23
CA ASP A 121 15.57 7.32 -9.15
C ASP A 121 14.71 8.58 -9.12
N THR A 122 13.61 8.61 -9.89
CA THR A 122 12.64 9.71 -9.89
C THR A 122 11.97 9.87 -8.52
N LEU A 123 11.48 8.77 -7.94
CA LEU A 123 10.86 8.81 -6.60
C LEU A 123 11.90 9.17 -5.55
N ALA A 124 13.11 8.62 -5.66
CA ALA A 124 14.22 8.91 -4.77
C ALA A 124 14.55 10.40 -4.71
N ALA A 125 14.72 11.03 -5.88
CA ALA A 125 15.02 12.46 -5.98
C ALA A 125 13.88 13.34 -5.43
N ALA A 126 12.62 12.98 -5.75
CA ALA A 126 11.45 13.69 -5.23
C ALA A 126 11.33 13.55 -3.70
N LEU A 127 11.62 12.37 -3.17
CA LEU A 127 11.62 12.13 -1.72
C LEU A 127 12.76 12.89 -1.02
N ASP A 128 13.95 12.94 -1.61
CA ASP A 128 15.07 13.72 -1.08
C ASP A 128 14.72 15.23 -1.01
N GLN A 129 14.04 15.75 -2.03
CA GLN A 129 13.55 17.13 -2.05
C GLN A 129 12.62 17.42 -0.85
N VAL A 130 11.60 16.59 -0.63
CA VAL A 130 10.62 16.83 0.46
C VAL A 130 11.19 16.49 1.84
N LEU A 131 12.15 15.56 1.93
CA LEU A 131 12.80 15.21 3.20
C LEU A 131 13.79 16.28 3.67
N ALA A 132 14.44 17.01 2.77
CA ALA A 132 15.45 17.98 3.12
C ALA A 132 14.98 19.00 4.20
N PRO A 133 13.83 19.68 4.05
CA PRO A 133 13.32 20.58 5.10
C PRO A 133 12.80 19.85 6.34
N LEU A 134 12.50 18.55 6.28
CA LEU A 134 11.94 17.76 7.37
C LEU A 134 13.03 16.99 8.14
N HIS A 135 14.25 16.94 7.63
CA HIS A 135 15.31 16.04 8.10
C HIS A 135 15.65 16.23 9.59
N ASP A 136 15.65 17.46 10.07
CA ASP A 136 16.03 17.79 11.45
C ASP A 136 14.84 17.81 12.42
N LEU A 137 13.65 17.53 11.94
CA LEU A 137 12.44 17.47 12.78
C LEU A 137 12.52 16.22 13.69
N PRO A 138 12.04 16.31 14.94
CA PRO A 138 12.13 15.22 15.90
C PRO A 138 11.26 14.01 15.53
N ALA A 139 10.20 14.23 14.76
CA ALA A 139 9.26 13.18 14.35
C ALA A 139 8.77 13.40 12.91
N LEU A 140 8.47 12.28 12.24
CA LEU A 140 7.89 12.24 10.91
C LEU A 140 6.77 11.18 10.85
N ILE A 141 5.67 11.55 10.24
CA ILE A 141 4.57 10.65 9.89
C ILE A 141 4.68 10.29 8.42
N LEU A 142 4.84 8.99 8.13
CA LEU A 142 4.79 8.43 6.78
C LEU A 142 3.43 7.77 6.58
N ASP A 143 2.58 8.40 5.79
CA ASP A 143 1.22 7.92 5.54
C ASP A 143 1.20 7.01 4.31
N LEU A 144 0.98 5.71 4.54
CA LEU A 144 0.85 4.67 3.52
C LEU A 144 -0.60 4.15 3.41
N ARG A 145 -1.57 4.79 4.07
CA ARG A 145 -2.94 4.28 4.17
C ARG A 145 -3.66 4.15 2.82
N ALA A 146 -3.30 4.97 1.84
CA ALA A 146 -3.87 4.91 0.48
C ALA A 146 -2.96 4.19 -0.53
N ASN A 147 -1.89 3.54 -0.08
CA ASN A 147 -0.87 2.97 -0.96
C ASN A 147 -1.17 1.53 -1.36
N GLY A 148 -1.70 1.36 -2.57
CA GLY A 148 -1.97 0.05 -3.17
C GLY A 148 -0.73 -0.72 -3.68
N GLY A 149 0.48 -0.28 -3.34
CA GLY A 149 1.71 -0.95 -3.75
C GLY A 149 2.31 -0.44 -5.06
N GLY A 150 2.94 -1.35 -5.79
CA GLY A 150 3.67 -1.08 -7.03
C GLY A 150 4.95 -1.91 -7.12
N SER A 151 6.11 -1.28 -7.14
CA SER A 151 7.40 -1.96 -7.32
C SER A 151 8.21 -2.05 -6.02
N ASP A 152 8.71 -3.24 -5.68
CA ASP A 152 9.67 -3.45 -4.58
C ASP A 152 10.91 -2.57 -4.69
N ARG A 153 11.33 -2.22 -5.92
CA ARG A 153 12.46 -1.31 -6.13
C ARG A 153 12.19 0.08 -5.57
N LEU A 154 10.94 0.55 -5.68
CA LEU A 154 10.52 1.82 -5.11
C LEU A 154 10.45 1.71 -3.58
N SER A 155 9.98 0.58 -3.04
CA SER A 155 10.02 0.30 -1.60
C SER A 155 11.43 0.38 -1.03
N VAL A 156 12.40 -0.23 -1.73
CA VAL A 156 13.84 -0.16 -1.35
C VAL A 156 14.35 1.26 -1.42
N ALA A 157 14.04 2.00 -2.49
CA ALA A 157 14.47 3.40 -2.64
C ALA A 157 13.90 4.29 -1.53
N VAL A 158 12.65 4.12 -1.13
CA VAL A 158 12.06 4.83 0.01
C VAL A 158 12.71 4.40 1.32
N ALA A 159 12.81 3.09 1.58
CA ALA A 159 13.39 2.55 2.82
C ALA A 159 14.83 3.03 3.05
N GLN A 160 15.61 3.26 1.98
CA GLN A 160 16.97 3.79 2.05
C GLN A 160 17.06 5.12 2.80
N ARG A 161 16.07 6.01 2.64
CA ARG A 161 16.00 7.33 3.30
C ARG A 161 15.77 7.25 4.80
N PHE A 162 15.37 6.07 5.27
CA PHE A 162 15.07 5.79 6.68
C PHE A 162 15.99 4.74 7.30
N ALA A 163 16.91 4.16 6.54
CA ALA A 163 17.74 3.03 6.95
C ALA A 163 18.89 3.47 7.89
N THR A 164 18.59 3.76 9.15
CA THR A 164 19.61 4.09 10.18
C THR A 164 20.44 2.88 10.60
N ARG A 165 20.03 1.68 10.22
CA ARG A 165 20.73 0.40 10.24
C ARG A 165 20.36 -0.39 8.99
N ALA A 166 21.08 -1.48 8.70
CA ALA A 166 20.65 -2.38 7.61
C ALA A 166 19.27 -2.96 7.91
N LEU A 167 18.37 -2.89 6.92
CA LEU A 167 17.02 -3.43 6.97
C LEU A 167 16.93 -4.63 6.03
N ARG A 168 16.23 -5.68 6.43
CA ARG A 168 16.19 -6.93 5.67
C ARG A 168 14.81 -7.55 5.67
N VAL A 169 14.42 -8.08 4.50
CA VAL A 169 13.23 -8.91 4.30
C VAL A 169 13.63 -10.10 3.44
N LYS A 170 13.24 -11.31 3.83
CA LYS A 170 13.46 -12.50 3.03
C LYS A 170 12.34 -12.66 2.02
N LYS A 171 12.69 -12.88 0.75
CA LYS A 171 11.75 -13.16 -0.35
C LYS A 171 11.95 -14.58 -0.83
N ARG A 172 10.88 -15.34 -0.94
CA ARG A 172 10.87 -16.72 -1.42
C ARG A 172 9.90 -16.85 -2.58
N VAL A 173 10.37 -17.29 -3.72
CA VAL A 173 9.56 -17.50 -4.92
C VAL A 173 9.27 -18.99 -5.08
N TYR A 174 8.02 -19.33 -5.36
CA TYR A 174 7.57 -20.72 -5.50
C TYR A 174 6.98 -20.97 -6.89
N GLU A 175 7.19 -22.19 -7.42
CA GLU A 175 6.50 -22.71 -8.59
C GLU A 175 6.19 -24.17 -8.41
N GLY A 176 4.93 -24.58 -8.58
CA GLY A 176 4.48 -25.94 -8.39
C GLY A 176 4.81 -26.49 -7.00
N GLY A 177 4.78 -25.66 -5.98
CA GLY A 177 5.13 -25.99 -4.59
C GLY A 177 6.63 -26.12 -4.31
N LYS A 178 7.49 -25.87 -5.29
CA LYS A 178 8.96 -25.89 -5.12
C LYS A 178 9.50 -24.49 -4.93
N LEU A 179 10.39 -24.32 -3.95
CA LEU A 179 11.15 -23.10 -3.76
C LEU A 179 12.14 -22.94 -4.91
N LEU A 180 12.00 -21.85 -5.70
CA LEU A 180 12.88 -21.56 -6.84
C LEU A 180 14.02 -20.62 -6.47
N ASP A 181 13.71 -19.52 -5.79
CA ASP A 181 14.63 -18.41 -5.62
C ASP A 181 14.50 -17.78 -4.21
N PRO A 182 15.24 -18.31 -3.23
CA PRO A 182 15.35 -17.65 -1.94
C PRO A 182 16.35 -16.50 -2.03
N ARG A 183 15.90 -15.29 -1.76
CA ARG A 183 16.76 -14.11 -1.70
C ARG A 183 16.46 -13.25 -0.49
N THR A 184 17.36 -12.35 -0.17
CA THR A 184 17.14 -11.31 0.84
C THR A 184 17.13 -9.95 0.14
N ILE A 185 16.06 -9.20 0.32
CA ILE A 185 16.04 -7.77 0.03
C ILE A 185 16.76 -7.10 1.17
N GLU A 186 17.89 -6.47 0.89
CA GLU A 186 18.68 -5.75 1.88
C GLU A 186 18.78 -4.29 1.50
N VAL A 187 18.46 -3.42 2.45
CA VAL A 187 18.67 -1.99 2.38
C VAL A 187 19.80 -1.65 3.34
N PRO A 188 21.00 -1.28 2.84
CA PRO A 188 22.12 -0.98 3.70
C PRO A 188 21.85 0.27 4.55
N ALA A 189 22.54 0.38 5.68
CA ALA A 189 22.47 1.58 6.51
C ALA A 189 22.98 2.79 5.73
N ASP A 190 22.30 3.93 5.89
CA ASP A 190 22.69 5.20 5.30
C ASP A 190 23.03 6.22 6.40
N ALA A 191 24.19 6.87 6.28
CA ALA A 191 24.62 7.90 7.21
C ALA A 191 23.70 9.13 7.20
N HIS A 192 23.05 9.39 6.07
CA HIS A 192 22.12 10.51 5.83
C HIS A 192 20.65 10.14 6.06
N ALA A 193 20.35 8.91 6.50
CA ALA A 193 18.99 8.50 6.78
C ALA A 193 18.36 9.37 7.89
N TYR A 194 17.06 9.66 7.73
CA TYR A 194 16.28 10.34 8.76
C TYR A 194 16.36 9.58 10.10
N ARG A 195 16.68 10.30 11.19
CA ARG A 195 16.98 9.70 12.51
C ARG A 195 15.91 9.94 13.57
N GLY A 196 14.95 10.82 13.30
CA GLY A 196 13.85 11.13 14.20
C GLY A 196 12.92 9.95 14.43
N GLU A 197 11.91 10.14 15.24
CA GLU A 197 10.83 9.17 15.42
C GLU A 197 10.02 9.03 14.11
N LEU A 198 9.70 7.80 13.72
CA LEU A 198 8.91 7.53 12.52
C LEU A 198 7.60 6.87 12.94
N VAL A 199 6.48 7.47 12.56
CA VAL A 199 5.16 6.84 12.66
C VAL A 199 4.69 6.51 11.26
N ILE A 200 4.39 5.23 11.01
CA ILE A 200 3.85 4.77 9.74
C ILE A 200 2.34 4.59 9.92
N LEU A 201 1.55 5.28 9.11
CA LEU A 201 0.11 5.06 9.05
C LEU A 201 -0.21 4.00 8.02
N THR A 202 -0.98 2.97 8.41
CA THR A 202 -1.39 1.86 7.56
C THR A 202 -2.91 1.68 7.55
N SER A 203 -3.43 1.06 6.50
CA SER A 203 -4.82 0.64 6.39
C SER A 203 -4.92 -0.69 5.63
N ASP A 204 -6.14 -1.18 5.46
CA ASP A 204 -6.47 -2.31 4.61
C ASP A 204 -6.30 -2.04 3.10
N LEU A 205 -6.00 -0.78 2.71
CA LEU A 205 -5.52 -0.39 1.38
C LEU A 205 -3.98 -0.42 1.25
N THR A 206 -3.25 -0.62 2.34
CA THR A 206 -1.80 -0.79 2.29
C THR A 206 -1.49 -2.20 1.81
N VAL A 207 -1.08 -2.34 0.54
CA VAL A 207 -1.02 -3.63 -0.18
C VAL A 207 0.34 -3.79 -0.86
N SER A 208 0.82 -5.03 -1.05
CA SER A 208 1.91 -5.41 -1.95
C SER A 208 3.23 -4.72 -1.59
N ALA A 209 3.89 -4.04 -2.51
CA ALA A 209 5.13 -3.31 -2.26
C ALA A 209 5.04 -2.29 -1.10
N ALA A 210 3.84 -1.77 -0.78
CA ALA A 210 3.64 -0.92 0.41
C ALA A 210 3.75 -1.72 1.71
N GLU A 211 3.33 -2.98 1.70
CA GLU A 211 3.53 -3.90 2.82
C GLU A 211 5.00 -4.29 2.96
N VAL A 212 5.70 -4.53 1.83
CA VAL A 212 7.16 -4.77 1.82
C VAL A 212 7.91 -3.58 2.40
N LEU A 213 7.55 -2.35 2.02
CA LEU A 213 8.10 -1.12 2.61
C LEU A 213 7.83 -1.06 4.12
N THR A 214 6.60 -1.32 4.53
CA THR A 214 6.20 -1.32 5.94
C THR A 214 6.99 -2.37 6.74
N LEU A 215 7.17 -3.57 6.19
CA LEU A 215 7.94 -4.65 6.79
C LEU A 215 9.43 -4.30 6.92
N LEU A 216 10.03 -3.72 5.88
CA LEU A 216 11.42 -3.21 5.94
C LEU A 216 11.56 -2.18 7.07
N LEU A 217 10.68 -1.18 7.11
CA LEU A 217 10.74 -0.09 8.09
C LEU A 217 10.38 -0.53 9.51
N ALA A 218 9.64 -1.63 9.69
CA ALA A 218 9.42 -2.24 11.01
C ALA A 218 10.74 -2.67 11.67
N GLY A 219 11.76 -2.99 10.88
CA GLY A 219 13.12 -3.27 11.37
C GLY A 219 13.90 -2.03 11.84
N ARG A 220 13.43 -0.81 11.57
CA ARG A 220 14.10 0.43 11.94
C ARG A 220 13.84 0.79 13.42
N PRO A 221 14.87 1.17 14.21
CA PRO A 221 14.65 1.70 15.56
C PRO A 221 13.79 2.97 15.55
N ARG A 222 13.01 3.20 16.62
CA ARG A 222 12.15 4.37 16.78
C ARG A 222 11.09 4.49 15.67
N THR A 223 10.56 3.35 15.21
CA THR A 223 9.45 3.27 14.28
C THR A 223 8.25 2.64 14.97
N ARG A 224 7.07 3.20 14.76
CA ARG A 224 5.79 2.67 15.22
C ARG A 224 4.77 2.69 14.08
N ARG A 225 3.97 1.66 14.01
CA ARG A 225 2.86 1.55 13.06
C ARG A 225 1.56 1.89 13.77
N LEU A 226 0.72 2.68 13.13
CA LEU A 226 -0.56 3.12 13.64
C LEU A 226 -1.61 3.05 12.51
N GLY A 227 -2.82 2.66 12.84
CA GLY A 227 -3.90 2.53 11.86
C GLY A 227 -4.59 1.19 11.93
N ASP A 228 -4.96 0.65 10.79
CA ASP A 228 -5.49 -0.70 10.61
C ASP A 228 -4.38 -1.68 10.18
N THR A 229 -4.65 -2.99 10.32
CA THR A 229 -3.83 -4.05 9.73
C THR A 229 -3.79 -3.90 8.22
N THR A 230 -2.63 -4.14 7.60
CA THR A 230 -2.46 -4.10 6.15
C THR A 230 -3.19 -5.25 5.46
N ALA A 231 -3.26 -5.25 4.13
CA ALA A 231 -4.06 -6.22 3.38
C ALA A 231 -3.63 -7.69 3.51
N GLY A 232 -2.35 -7.95 3.81
CA GLY A 232 -1.81 -9.31 3.86
C GLY A 232 -1.54 -9.91 2.48
N ALA A 233 -1.19 -9.09 1.52
CA ALA A 233 -0.93 -9.49 0.14
C ALA A 233 0.41 -8.93 -0.34
N PHE A 234 1.50 -9.55 0.11
CA PHE A 234 2.88 -9.11 -0.18
C PHE A 234 3.39 -9.59 -1.53
N SER A 235 2.87 -10.76 -1.99
CA SER A 235 3.36 -11.43 -3.20
C SER A 235 3.23 -10.54 -4.44
N ASP A 236 4.18 -10.68 -5.37
CA ASP A 236 3.94 -10.23 -6.75
C ASP A 236 2.87 -11.10 -7.42
N ALA A 237 2.12 -10.52 -8.34
CA ALA A 237 1.11 -11.24 -9.12
C ALA A 237 1.77 -12.05 -10.24
N LEU A 238 1.65 -13.37 -10.19
CA LEU A 238 2.06 -14.26 -11.27
C LEU A 238 0.97 -14.35 -12.34
N TYR A 239 1.23 -13.83 -13.52
CA TYR A 239 0.30 -13.83 -14.65
C TYR A 239 0.39 -15.14 -15.45
N LYS A 240 -0.76 -15.76 -15.72
CA LYS A 240 -0.87 -16.96 -16.57
C LYS A 240 -2.01 -16.79 -17.56
N THR A 241 -1.79 -17.20 -18.81
CA THR A 241 -2.87 -17.36 -19.80
C THR A 241 -3.31 -18.81 -19.81
N LEU A 242 -4.60 -19.06 -19.62
CA LEU A 242 -5.19 -20.38 -19.66
C LEU A 242 -5.40 -20.83 -21.12
N PRO A 243 -5.52 -22.17 -21.39
CA PRO A 243 -5.69 -22.67 -22.76
C PRO A 243 -6.90 -22.12 -23.52
N ASN A 244 -7.93 -21.64 -22.82
CA ASN A 244 -9.11 -21.00 -23.40
C ASN A 244 -8.94 -19.48 -23.63
N GLY A 245 -7.77 -18.93 -23.38
CA GLY A 245 -7.46 -17.50 -23.53
C GLY A 245 -7.79 -16.63 -22.33
N TRP A 246 -8.31 -17.18 -21.25
CA TRP A 246 -8.53 -16.40 -20.02
C TRP A 246 -7.22 -16.07 -19.34
N LEU A 247 -7.20 -14.94 -18.64
CA LEU A 247 -6.06 -14.50 -17.85
C LEU A 247 -6.33 -14.80 -16.37
N VAL A 248 -5.38 -15.43 -15.70
CA VAL A 248 -5.43 -15.65 -14.25
C VAL A 248 -4.18 -15.07 -13.62
N THR A 249 -4.36 -14.41 -12.49
CA THR A 249 -3.25 -13.99 -11.62
C THR A 249 -3.31 -14.75 -10.30
N LEU A 250 -2.14 -15.09 -9.78
CA LEU A 250 -1.98 -15.83 -8.52
C LEU A 250 -0.76 -15.30 -7.78
N SER A 251 -0.82 -15.31 -6.46
CA SER A 251 0.36 -15.12 -5.62
C SER A 251 1.26 -16.35 -5.64
N ASN A 252 2.57 -16.15 -5.81
CA ASN A 252 3.55 -17.24 -5.78
C ASN A 252 4.82 -16.89 -5.00
N GLU A 253 4.80 -15.81 -4.26
CA GLU A 253 5.91 -15.36 -3.45
C GLU A 253 5.52 -15.33 -1.97
N ARG A 254 6.53 -15.36 -1.12
CA ARG A 254 6.38 -15.23 0.33
C ARG A 254 7.44 -14.30 0.86
N TYR A 255 7.01 -13.27 1.57
CA TYR A 255 7.90 -12.37 2.27
C TYR A 255 7.92 -12.70 3.75
N GLU A 256 9.12 -12.67 4.35
CA GLU A 256 9.34 -13.02 5.75
C GLU A 256 10.23 -11.95 6.40
N ASP A 257 9.98 -11.67 7.66
CA ASP A 257 10.87 -10.85 8.47
C ASP A 257 12.21 -11.56 8.80
N GLU A 258 13.07 -10.90 9.56
CA GLU A 258 14.36 -11.50 9.98
C GLU A 258 14.16 -12.77 10.82
N ALA A 259 13.08 -12.87 11.59
CA ALA A 259 12.73 -14.05 12.39
C ALA A 259 12.14 -15.21 11.56
N GLY A 260 11.76 -14.96 10.31
CA GLY A 260 11.16 -15.93 9.41
C GLY A 260 9.64 -16.00 9.50
N HIS A 261 9.00 -15.02 10.12
CA HIS A 261 7.55 -14.90 10.13
C HIS A 261 7.07 -14.26 8.82
N SER A 262 6.04 -14.84 8.21
CA SER A 262 5.34 -14.32 7.04
C SER A 262 4.01 -13.73 7.44
N TYR A 263 3.68 -12.62 6.87
CA TYR A 263 2.43 -11.88 7.08
C TYR A 263 1.47 -12.03 5.89
N GLU A 264 1.75 -12.93 4.96
CA GLU A 264 0.87 -13.27 3.85
C GLU A 264 -0.47 -13.78 4.38
N ALA A 265 -1.58 -13.30 3.87
CA ALA A 265 -2.96 -13.52 4.33
C ALA A 265 -3.30 -12.97 5.74
N GLU A 266 -2.31 -12.52 6.52
CA GLU A 266 -2.54 -12.00 7.89
C GLU A 266 -2.47 -10.47 7.93
N GLY A 267 -1.58 -9.86 7.13
CA GLY A 267 -1.25 -8.44 7.18
C GLY A 267 -0.34 -8.07 8.37
N LEU A 268 0.25 -6.91 8.27
CA LEU A 268 1.04 -6.30 9.36
C LEU A 268 0.10 -5.58 10.32
N ALA A 269 -0.11 -6.15 11.50
CA ALA A 269 -0.86 -5.47 12.55
C ALA A 269 -0.14 -4.20 13.02
N PRO A 270 -0.85 -3.09 13.26
CA PRO A 270 -0.27 -1.88 13.80
C PRO A 270 0.12 -2.06 15.28
N ASP A 271 1.13 -1.32 15.74
CA ASP A 271 1.53 -1.29 17.15
C ASP A 271 0.50 -0.52 17.99
N VAL A 272 -0.23 0.41 17.38
CA VAL A 272 -1.32 1.20 17.97
C VAL A 272 -2.55 1.10 17.05
N PRO A 273 -3.47 0.15 17.29
CA PRO A 273 -4.69 0.03 16.51
C PRO A 273 -5.54 1.30 16.60
N THR A 274 -5.89 1.87 15.47
CA THR A 274 -6.74 3.07 15.36
C THR A 274 -7.46 3.00 14.02
N PRO A 275 -8.77 3.21 13.93
CA PRO A 275 -9.45 3.20 12.64
C PRO A 275 -8.75 4.13 11.64
N ALA A 276 -8.23 3.57 10.55
CA ALA A 276 -7.41 4.31 9.59
C ALA A 276 -8.24 5.36 8.85
N TYR A 277 -9.48 5.00 8.48
CA TYR A 277 -10.40 5.87 7.78
C TYR A 277 -11.84 5.71 8.27
N SER A 278 -12.52 6.84 8.41
CA SER A 278 -13.97 6.94 8.53
C SER A 278 -14.44 8.06 7.60
N LEU A 279 -15.19 7.74 6.55
CA LEU A 279 -15.61 8.73 5.56
C LEU A 279 -16.39 9.88 6.22
N VAL A 280 -17.28 9.59 7.14
CA VAL A 280 -18.05 10.60 7.90
C VAL A 280 -17.15 11.55 8.69
N GLN A 281 -16.09 11.03 9.32
CA GLN A 281 -15.14 11.88 10.06
C GLN A 281 -14.29 12.73 9.11
N LEU A 282 -13.81 12.14 8.01
CA LEU A 282 -13.03 12.86 7.00
C LEU A 282 -13.83 14.00 6.34
N GLU A 283 -15.13 13.76 6.05
CA GLU A 283 -16.05 14.81 5.56
C GLU A 283 -16.25 15.94 6.56
N ALA A 284 -16.17 15.63 7.85
CA ALA A 284 -16.21 16.62 8.94
C ALA A 284 -14.84 17.29 9.20
N GLY A 285 -13.79 16.94 8.44
CA GLY A 285 -12.43 17.47 8.59
C GLY A 285 -11.62 16.80 9.71
N HIS A 286 -12.04 15.62 10.21
CA HIS A 286 -11.36 14.86 11.25
C HIS A 286 -10.70 13.61 10.67
N ASP A 287 -9.44 13.38 11.05
CA ASP A 287 -8.68 12.16 10.74
C ASP A 287 -8.16 11.54 12.03
N ALA A 288 -8.91 10.61 12.58
CA ALA A 288 -8.63 10.02 13.89
C ALA A 288 -7.24 9.35 13.95
N ALA A 289 -6.80 8.70 12.86
CA ALA A 289 -5.49 8.05 12.83
C ALA A 289 -4.36 9.10 12.77
N LEU A 290 -4.52 10.14 11.98
CA LEU A 290 -3.55 11.23 11.92
C LEU A 290 -3.49 12.00 13.26
N GLU A 291 -4.64 12.29 13.88
CA GLU A 291 -4.72 12.92 15.20
C GLU A 291 -4.03 12.07 16.28
N ALA A 292 -4.26 10.76 16.26
CA ALA A 292 -3.60 9.84 17.20
C ALA A 292 -2.08 9.78 16.97
N ALA A 293 -1.62 9.79 15.72
CA ALA A 293 -0.19 9.84 15.38
C ALA A 293 0.45 11.14 15.87
N LEU A 294 -0.19 12.28 15.65
CA LEU A 294 0.28 13.58 16.15
C LEU A 294 0.34 13.61 17.67
N ALA A 295 -0.67 13.08 18.37
CA ALA A 295 -0.65 12.96 19.83
C ALA A 295 0.47 12.03 20.34
N LEU A 296 0.81 10.99 19.56
CA LEU A 296 1.87 10.05 19.90
C LEU A 296 3.26 10.71 19.86
N VAL A 297 3.54 11.54 18.86
CA VAL A 297 4.83 12.22 18.66
C VAL A 297 4.96 13.55 19.40
N ALA A 298 3.88 14.05 20.00
CA ALA A 298 3.90 15.27 20.80
C ALA A 298 4.46 15.07 22.22
N ARG A 299 4.66 13.80 22.64
CA ARG A 299 5.17 13.41 23.96
C ARG A 299 6.68 13.43 24.01
#